data_be9fab3e73dc0fb75f426f968743efd4
#
_entry.id   be9fab3e73dc0fb75f426f968743efd4
#
_cell.length_a   1.000
_cell.length_b   1.000
_cell.length_c   1.000
_cell.angle_alpha   90.00
_cell.angle_beta   90.00
_cell.angle_gamma   90.00
#
_symmetry.space_group_name_H-M   'P 1'
#
loop_
_entity.id
_entity.type
_entity.pdbx_description
1 polymer ?
#
loop_
_entity_poly.entity_id
_entity_poly.type
_entity_poly.pdbx_seq_one_letter_code
_entity_poly.pdbx_strand_id
1 'polypeptide(L)'
;MDERPWYTDFFDDDYLRIFGPLLPDERTADEVNGVVERLGLAPGARLLDLCCGPGRHAVPLARLGYRVTGLDRSRRLLGRGAARAAGQGQLVDLVAADMRRLPFADASFDAVLNLFNAFGYLEDEAQDELVRAEVARVLAPGGRFLQELANREALVRDWDHRRVLRNDEDLVVVQERTLDLRTSRDLVHYTLLHPDGR
;
A
#
# COMPACT_ATOMS: atom_id res chain seq x y z
N MET A 1 23.95 -13.74 10.68
CA MET A 1 23.70 -13.13 9.37
C MET A 1 22.54 -12.20 9.60
N ASP A 2 22.76 -10.92 9.40
CA ASP A 2 21.71 -9.89 9.55
C ASP A 2 20.80 -10.04 8.33
N GLU A 3 19.79 -10.89 8.41
CA GLU A 3 18.84 -11.08 7.33
C GLU A 3 17.98 -9.83 7.25
N ARG A 4 18.21 -9.05 6.20
CA ARG A 4 17.36 -7.88 5.92
C ARG A 4 15.90 -8.33 5.81
N PRO A 5 14.95 -7.58 6.40
CA PRO A 5 13.54 -7.92 6.31
C PRO A 5 13.12 -8.07 4.85
N TRP A 6 12.32 -9.09 4.53
CA TRP A 6 11.86 -9.43 3.19
C TRP A 6 11.23 -8.25 2.42
N TYR A 7 10.52 -7.38 3.11
CA TYR A 7 9.87 -6.20 2.54
C TYR A 7 10.87 -5.11 2.09
N THR A 8 12.17 -5.29 2.34
CA THR A 8 13.19 -4.34 1.92
C THR A 8 13.40 -4.37 0.41
N ASP A 9 13.37 -5.57 -0.18
CA ASP A 9 13.70 -5.78 -1.57
C ASP A 9 12.47 -6.18 -2.43
N PHE A 10 11.35 -6.53 -1.80
CA PHE A 10 10.14 -7.00 -2.48
C PHE A 10 9.39 -5.90 -3.24
N PHE A 11 9.33 -4.67 -2.69
CA PHE A 11 8.56 -3.56 -3.27
C PHE A 11 9.38 -2.80 -4.32
N ASP A 12 9.50 -3.38 -5.51
CA ASP A 12 10.26 -2.90 -6.66
C ASP A 12 9.47 -3.01 -7.98
N ASP A 13 10.16 -3.12 -9.13
CA ASP A 13 9.52 -3.25 -10.43
C ASP A 13 8.83 -4.61 -10.61
N ASP A 14 9.33 -5.69 -10.00
CA ASP A 14 8.69 -7.01 -10.08
C ASP A 14 7.38 -7.01 -9.29
N TYR A 15 7.32 -6.32 -8.14
CA TYR A 15 6.05 -6.05 -7.47
C TYR A 15 5.02 -5.41 -8.40
N LEU A 16 5.44 -4.38 -9.17
CA LEU A 16 4.53 -3.71 -10.12
C LEU A 16 4.12 -4.63 -11.27
N ARG A 17 5.01 -5.51 -11.74
CA ARG A 17 4.68 -6.50 -12.77
C ARG A 17 3.68 -7.55 -12.27
N ILE A 18 3.80 -7.96 -11.00
CA ILE A 18 2.89 -8.92 -10.39
C ILE A 18 1.50 -8.32 -10.17
N PHE A 19 1.46 -7.15 -9.52
CA PHE A 19 0.22 -6.57 -9.02
C PHE A 19 -0.41 -5.53 -9.95
N GLY A 20 0.37 -4.88 -10.81
CA GLY A 20 -0.13 -3.86 -11.74
C GLY A 20 -1.32 -4.32 -12.57
N PRO A 21 -1.27 -5.50 -13.22
CA PRO A 21 -2.40 -6.03 -14.01
C PRO A 21 -3.69 -6.25 -13.20
N LEU A 22 -3.57 -6.41 -11.88
CA LEU A 22 -4.72 -6.59 -10.97
C LEU A 22 -5.35 -5.26 -10.52
N LEU A 23 -4.75 -4.13 -10.92
CA LEU A 23 -5.08 -2.79 -10.44
C LEU A 23 -5.37 -1.83 -11.61
N PRO A 24 -6.37 -2.14 -12.45
CA PRO A 24 -6.76 -1.26 -13.55
C PRO A 24 -7.24 0.09 -13.03
N ASP A 25 -7.24 1.10 -13.91
CA ASP A 25 -7.61 2.48 -13.54
C ASP A 25 -9.07 2.58 -13.07
N GLU A 26 -9.98 1.78 -13.62
CA GLU A 26 -11.39 1.72 -13.18
C GLU A 26 -11.50 1.28 -11.72
N ARG A 27 -10.79 0.23 -11.33
CA ARG A 27 -10.73 -0.23 -9.94
C ARG A 27 -10.18 0.87 -9.03
N THR A 28 -9.12 1.54 -9.46
CA THR A 28 -8.55 2.66 -8.71
C THR A 28 -9.55 3.79 -8.52
N ALA A 29 -10.34 4.12 -9.58
CA ALA A 29 -11.36 5.16 -9.49
C ALA A 29 -12.46 4.79 -8.50
N ASP A 30 -12.94 3.54 -8.50
CA ASP A 30 -13.94 3.05 -7.56
C ASP A 30 -13.43 3.09 -6.11
N GLU A 31 -12.19 2.67 -5.88
CA GLU A 31 -11.56 2.73 -4.56
C GLU A 31 -11.42 4.18 -4.06
N VAL A 32 -10.98 5.11 -4.92
CA VAL A 32 -10.87 6.54 -4.59
C VAL A 32 -12.25 7.14 -4.27
N ASN A 33 -13.28 6.83 -5.05
CA ASN A 33 -14.65 7.27 -4.77
C ASN A 33 -15.13 6.74 -3.42
N GLY A 34 -14.87 5.47 -3.12
CA GLY A 34 -15.19 4.85 -1.84
C GLY A 34 -14.43 5.49 -0.67
N VAL A 35 -13.18 5.91 -0.86
CA VAL A 35 -12.40 6.67 0.13
C VAL A 35 -13.04 8.03 0.40
N VAL A 36 -13.36 8.79 -0.65
CA VAL A 36 -13.97 10.13 -0.54
C VAL A 36 -15.31 10.05 0.19
N GLU A 37 -16.16 9.11 -0.18
CA GLU A 37 -17.46 8.89 0.46
C GLU A 37 -17.31 8.58 1.96
N ARG A 38 -16.41 7.64 2.32
CA ARG A 38 -16.21 7.22 3.71
C ARG A 38 -15.56 8.29 4.57
N LEU A 39 -14.63 9.03 3.99
CA LEU A 39 -13.99 10.13 4.72
C LEU A 39 -14.94 11.32 4.90
N GLY A 40 -15.79 11.62 3.94
CA GLY A 40 -16.71 12.76 4.01
C GLY A 40 -16.00 14.09 4.30
N LEU A 41 -14.76 14.25 3.85
CA LEU A 41 -13.95 15.44 4.02
C LEU A 41 -14.08 16.35 2.81
N ALA A 42 -14.07 17.67 3.05
CA ALA A 42 -14.08 18.64 1.95
C ALA A 42 -12.70 18.70 1.24
N PRO A 43 -12.66 19.10 -0.04
CA PRO A 43 -11.42 19.45 -0.70
C PRO A 43 -10.58 20.45 0.11
N GLY A 44 -9.26 20.30 0.03
CA GLY A 44 -8.32 21.05 0.88
C GLY A 44 -7.94 20.35 2.17
N ALA A 45 -8.64 19.27 2.57
CA ALA A 45 -8.24 18.44 3.71
C ALA A 45 -6.87 17.80 3.46
N ARG A 46 -6.10 17.65 4.55
CA ARG A 46 -4.74 17.06 4.55
C ARG A 46 -4.83 15.56 4.71
N LEU A 47 -4.40 14.82 3.71
CA LEU A 47 -4.43 13.36 3.69
C LEU A 47 -3.00 12.80 3.70
N LEU A 48 -2.76 11.77 4.52
CA LEU A 48 -1.59 10.92 4.43
C LEU A 48 -1.99 9.60 3.77
N ASP A 49 -1.40 9.29 2.63
CA ASP A 49 -1.47 7.96 2.00
C ASP A 49 -0.26 7.15 2.49
N LEU A 50 -0.47 6.30 3.50
CA LEU A 50 0.55 5.53 4.19
C LEU A 50 0.83 4.23 3.44
N CYS A 51 2.08 4.01 3.03
CA CYS A 51 2.50 2.96 2.10
C CYS A 51 1.90 3.18 0.70
N CYS A 52 2.01 4.42 0.19
CA CYS A 52 1.36 4.86 -1.04
C CYS A 52 1.88 4.18 -2.32
N GLY A 53 3.02 3.47 -2.25
CA GLY A 53 3.64 2.84 -3.42
C GLY A 53 3.87 3.82 -4.57
N PRO A 54 3.39 3.50 -5.79
CA PRO A 54 3.52 4.37 -6.97
C PRO A 54 2.44 5.47 -7.02
N GLY A 55 1.84 5.85 -5.89
CA GLY A 55 0.86 6.93 -5.80
C GLY A 55 -0.49 6.65 -6.48
N ARG A 56 -0.91 5.39 -6.50
CA ARG A 56 -2.14 4.95 -7.17
C ARG A 56 -3.37 5.67 -6.64
N HIS A 57 -3.49 5.84 -5.32
CA HIS A 57 -4.56 6.59 -4.68
C HIS A 57 -4.19 8.06 -4.46
N ALA A 58 -2.94 8.33 -4.08
CA ALA A 58 -2.48 9.69 -3.78
C ALA A 58 -2.72 10.68 -4.93
N VAL A 59 -2.39 10.30 -6.17
CA VAL A 59 -2.49 11.20 -7.33
C VAL A 59 -3.95 11.52 -7.69
N PRO A 60 -4.88 10.56 -7.81
CA PRO A 60 -6.30 10.88 -8.03
C PRO A 60 -6.94 11.69 -6.89
N LEU A 61 -6.56 11.43 -5.62
CA LEU A 61 -7.06 12.23 -4.50
C LEU A 61 -6.57 13.68 -4.59
N ALA A 62 -5.31 13.91 -4.98
CA ALA A 62 -4.81 15.27 -5.23
C ALA A 62 -5.59 15.97 -6.35
N ARG A 63 -5.95 15.24 -7.41
CA ARG A 63 -6.80 15.77 -8.51
C ARG A 63 -8.19 16.18 -8.03
N LEU A 64 -8.72 15.54 -6.99
CA LEU A 64 -9.99 15.92 -6.34
C LEU A 64 -9.85 17.11 -5.37
N GLY A 65 -8.66 17.72 -5.29
CA GLY A 65 -8.41 18.92 -4.50
C GLY A 65 -7.97 18.67 -3.06
N TYR A 66 -7.65 17.44 -2.67
CA TYR A 66 -7.04 17.15 -1.38
C TYR A 66 -5.55 17.53 -1.35
N ARG A 67 -5.03 17.90 -0.18
CA ARG A 67 -3.60 18.05 0.05
C ARG A 67 -3.02 16.72 0.46
N VAL A 68 -2.41 16.02 -0.50
CA VAL A 68 -1.99 14.64 -0.29
C VAL A 68 -0.48 14.56 -0.08
N THR A 69 -0.09 13.91 1.02
CA THR A 69 1.27 13.43 1.26
C THR A 69 1.25 11.91 1.12
N GLY A 70 2.09 11.38 0.23
CA GLY A 70 2.33 9.94 0.11
C GLY A 70 3.59 9.54 0.85
N LEU A 71 3.53 8.52 1.70
CA LEU A 71 4.70 7.96 2.35
C LEU A 71 4.87 6.51 1.95
N ASP A 72 6.09 6.15 1.55
CA ASP A 72 6.46 4.76 1.29
C ASP A 72 7.94 4.54 1.65
N ARG A 73 8.30 3.31 1.96
CA ARG A 73 9.69 2.93 2.19
C ARG A 73 10.47 2.82 0.88
N SER A 74 9.84 2.33 -0.18
CA SER A 74 10.45 2.11 -1.49
C SER A 74 10.65 3.41 -2.25
N ARG A 75 11.89 3.91 -2.27
CA ARG A 75 12.26 5.07 -3.11
C ARG A 75 11.97 4.82 -4.59
N ARG A 76 12.03 3.56 -5.02
CA ARG A 76 11.74 3.17 -6.40
C ARG A 76 10.27 3.37 -6.75
N LEU A 77 9.36 2.91 -5.89
CA LEU A 77 7.92 3.13 -6.07
C LEU A 77 7.57 4.62 -5.97
N LEU A 78 8.16 5.35 -5.02
CA LEU A 78 7.98 6.81 -4.93
C LEU A 78 8.43 7.54 -6.20
N GLY A 79 9.53 7.11 -6.83
CA GLY A 79 9.96 7.64 -8.13
C GLY A 79 8.91 7.44 -9.24
N ARG A 80 8.24 6.28 -9.26
CA ARG A 80 7.11 6.02 -10.15
C ARG A 80 5.91 6.91 -9.81
N GLY A 81 5.65 7.13 -8.51
CA GLY A 81 4.59 8.04 -8.04
C GLY A 81 4.83 9.49 -8.46
N ALA A 82 6.08 9.97 -8.35
CA ALA A 82 6.47 11.30 -8.79
C ALA A 82 6.26 11.48 -10.31
N ALA A 83 6.66 10.50 -11.10
CA ALA A 83 6.44 10.53 -12.55
C ALA A 83 4.94 10.52 -12.91
N ARG A 84 4.13 9.71 -12.20
CA ARG A 84 2.67 9.67 -12.36
C ARG A 84 2.04 11.04 -12.03
N ALA A 85 2.41 11.64 -10.91
CA ALA A 85 1.89 12.94 -10.49
C ALA A 85 2.25 14.03 -11.51
N ALA A 86 3.51 14.11 -11.92
CA ALA A 86 3.97 15.06 -12.94
C ALA A 86 3.26 14.88 -14.28
N GLY A 87 3.08 13.65 -14.74
CA GLY A 87 2.36 13.32 -15.99
C GLY A 87 0.88 13.72 -15.97
N GLN A 88 0.28 13.90 -14.78
CA GLN A 88 -1.09 14.34 -14.58
C GLN A 88 -1.19 15.80 -14.10
N GLY A 89 -0.07 16.53 -14.03
CA GLY A 89 -0.04 17.92 -13.56
C GLY A 89 -0.47 18.08 -12.10
N GLN A 90 -0.26 17.06 -11.27
CA GLN A 90 -0.66 17.06 -9.86
C GLN A 90 0.56 17.27 -8.95
N LEU A 91 0.31 17.94 -7.81
CA LEU A 91 1.28 18.09 -6.74
C LEU A 91 0.95 17.07 -5.64
N VAL A 92 1.88 16.18 -5.36
CA VAL A 92 1.82 15.21 -4.25
C VAL A 92 3.17 15.23 -3.56
N ASP A 93 3.17 15.47 -2.27
CA ASP A 93 4.38 15.39 -1.46
C ASP A 93 4.72 13.93 -1.22
N LEU A 94 5.87 13.45 -1.72
CA LEU A 94 6.29 12.06 -1.60
C LEU A 94 7.48 11.94 -0.65
N VAL A 95 7.31 11.16 0.42
CA VAL A 95 8.27 11.03 1.52
C VAL A 95 8.73 9.58 1.66
N ALA A 96 10.06 9.37 1.61
CA ALA A 96 10.65 8.05 1.86
C ALA A 96 10.89 7.86 3.36
N ALA A 97 10.07 7.03 4.03
CA ALA A 97 10.20 6.77 5.45
C ALA A 97 9.60 5.39 5.84
N ASP A 98 9.86 4.99 7.07
CA ASP A 98 9.28 3.80 7.68
C ASP A 98 7.97 4.17 8.40
N MET A 99 6.92 3.39 8.18
CA MET A 99 5.60 3.63 8.79
C MET A 99 5.59 3.53 10.32
N ARG A 100 6.62 2.89 10.92
CA ARG A 100 6.79 2.81 12.38
C ARG A 100 7.31 4.10 13.01
N ARG A 101 7.76 5.06 12.19
CA ARG A 101 8.28 6.34 12.63
C ARG A 101 8.02 7.41 11.57
N LEU A 102 6.89 8.08 11.68
CA LEU A 102 6.45 9.06 10.69
C LEU A 102 7.18 10.40 10.90
N PRO A 103 7.81 10.97 9.85
CA PRO A 103 8.57 12.23 9.96
C PRO A 103 7.66 13.46 9.91
N PHE A 104 6.52 13.40 10.58
CA PHE A 104 5.52 14.47 10.63
C PHE A 104 5.26 14.90 12.06
N ALA A 105 4.87 16.16 12.25
CA ALA A 105 4.43 16.66 13.54
C ALA A 105 3.09 16.03 13.96
N ASP A 106 2.78 16.12 15.25
CA ASP A 106 1.48 15.72 15.78
C ASP A 106 0.35 16.50 15.11
N ALA A 107 -0.81 15.88 14.93
CA ALA A 107 -2.00 16.50 14.36
C ALA A 107 -1.81 17.13 12.97
N SER A 108 -0.92 16.55 12.15
CA SER A 108 -0.59 17.06 10.81
C SER A 108 -1.66 16.75 9.75
N PHE A 109 -2.48 15.70 9.95
CA PHE A 109 -3.40 15.20 8.93
C PHE A 109 -4.84 15.11 9.43
N ASP A 110 -5.78 15.40 8.53
CA ASP A 110 -7.21 15.28 8.79
C ASP A 110 -7.69 13.85 8.53
N ALA A 111 -6.97 13.09 7.68
CA ALA A 111 -7.12 11.66 7.57
C ALA A 111 -5.80 10.97 7.19
N VAL A 112 -5.70 9.70 7.60
CA VAL A 112 -4.65 8.75 7.18
C VAL A 112 -5.31 7.59 6.47
N LEU A 113 -4.76 7.21 5.32
CA LEU A 113 -5.16 6.07 4.52
C LEU A 113 -4.08 4.99 4.62
N ASN A 114 -4.47 3.72 4.74
CA ASN A 114 -3.59 2.59 4.59
C ASN A 114 -4.34 1.51 3.80
N LEU A 115 -4.09 1.48 2.50
CA LEU A 115 -4.89 0.75 1.54
C LEU A 115 -4.11 -0.41 0.93
N PHE A 116 -4.84 -1.35 0.32
CA PHE A 116 -4.28 -2.49 -0.40
C PHE A 116 -3.40 -3.39 0.47
N ASN A 117 -3.88 -3.77 1.65
CA ASN A 117 -3.21 -4.68 2.60
C ASN A 117 -1.79 -4.25 3.01
N ALA A 118 -1.51 -2.95 3.06
CA ALA A 118 -0.17 -2.46 3.43
C ALA A 118 0.15 -2.59 4.92
N PHE A 119 -0.77 -3.11 5.75
CA PHE A 119 -0.59 -3.37 7.17
C PHE A 119 -0.40 -4.87 7.45
N GLY A 120 0.38 -5.21 8.49
CA GLY A 120 0.62 -6.59 8.88
C GLY A 120 1.83 -7.25 8.19
N TYR A 121 2.66 -6.49 7.48
CA TYR A 121 3.91 -6.98 6.89
C TYR A 121 5.09 -7.06 7.86
N LEU A 122 4.94 -6.45 9.03
CA LEU A 122 6.00 -6.41 10.02
C LEU A 122 6.12 -7.74 10.77
N GLU A 123 7.27 -7.95 11.42
CA GLU A 123 7.63 -9.26 11.98
C GLU A 123 6.74 -9.70 13.14
N ASP A 124 6.28 -8.73 13.94
CA ASP A 124 5.51 -9.00 15.14
C ASP A 124 4.43 -7.91 15.41
N GLU A 125 3.55 -8.22 16.34
CA GLU A 125 2.44 -7.35 16.73
C GLU A 125 2.90 -6.06 17.42
N ALA A 126 4.06 -6.09 18.11
CA ALA A 126 4.60 -4.89 18.75
C ALA A 126 5.00 -3.83 17.72
N GLN A 127 5.51 -4.24 16.58
CA GLN A 127 5.83 -3.32 15.48
C GLN A 127 4.56 -2.77 14.82
N ASP A 128 3.51 -3.59 14.70
CA ASP A 128 2.21 -3.12 14.21
C ASP A 128 1.57 -2.09 15.17
N GLU A 129 1.78 -2.24 16.50
CA GLU A 129 1.36 -1.23 17.49
C GLU A 129 2.10 0.10 17.34
N LEU A 130 3.41 0.08 17.01
CA LEU A 130 4.13 1.33 16.71
C LEU A 130 3.49 2.08 15.53
N VAL A 131 3.07 1.36 14.48
CA VAL A 131 2.38 1.98 13.35
C VAL A 131 1.06 2.62 13.79
N ARG A 132 0.25 1.90 14.60
CA ARG A 132 -1.01 2.45 15.12
C ARG A 132 -0.80 3.70 15.98
N ALA A 133 0.21 3.68 16.83
CA ALA A 133 0.58 4.83 17.67
C ALA A 133 0.99 6.05 16.82
N GLU A 134 1.80 5.84 15.79
CA GLU A 134 2.23 6.91 14.88
C GLU A 134 1.06 7.47 14.07
N VAL A 135 0.17 6.60 13.56
CA VAL A 135 -1.06 7.05 12.89
C VAL A 135 -1.91 7.89 13.82
N ALA A 136 -2.11 7.44 15.07
CA ALA A 136 -2.88 8.22 16.06
C ALA A 136 -2.22 9.56 16.39
N ARG A 137 -0.89 9.62 16.48
CA ARG A 137 -0.13 10.84 16.78
C ARG A 137 -0.26 11.88 15.67
N VAL A 138 -0.16 11.46 14.41
CA VAL A 138 -0.19 12.41 13.28
C VAL A 138 -1.60 12.84 12.88
N LEU A 139 -2.64 12.15 13.33
CA LEU A 139 -4.02 12.53 13.11
C LEU A 139 -4.41 13.74 13.95
N ALA A 140 -5.05 14.71 13.32
CA ALA A 140 -5.68 15.83 14.03
C ALA A 140 -6.82 15.33 14.93
N PRO A 141 -7.16 16.08 16.01
CA PRO A 141 -8.36 15.78 16.80
C PRO A 141 -9.60 15.63 15.92
N GLY A 142 -10.32 14.51 16.02
CA GLY A 142 -11.45 14.19 15.16
C GLY A 142 -11.08 13.69 13.76
N GLY A 143 -9.78 13.54 13.47
CA GLY A 143 -9.27 12.96 12.22
C GLY A 143 -9.69 11.50 12.04
N ARG A 144 -9.60 10.99 10.82
CA ARG A 144 -10.11 9.67 10.43
C ARG A 144 -8.98 8.78 9.93
N PHE A 145 -8.98 7.52 10.37
CA PHE A 145 -8.11 6.48 9.82
C PHE A 145 -8.95 5.52 8.99
N LEU A 146 -8.60 5.36 7.72
CA LEU A 146 -9.20 4.39 6.82
C LEU A 146 -8.17 3.32 6.47
N GLN A 147 -8.45 2.09 6.87
CA GLN A 147 -7.61 0.93 6.60
C GLN A 147 -8.36 -0.10 5.77
N GLU A 148 -7.71 -0.62 4.72
CA GLU A 148 -8.21 -1.72 3.92
C GLU A 148 -7.34 -2.95 4.14
N LEU A 149 -7.98 -4.04 4.55
CA LEU A 149 -7.36 -5.34 4.74
C LEU A 149 -8.17 -6.43 4.05
N ALA A 150 -7.50 -7.53 3.68
CA ALA A 150 -8.18 -8.71 3.18
C ALA A 150 -9.16 -9.26 4.24
N ASN A 151 -10.36 -9.62 3.78
CA ASN A 151 -11.31 -10.29 4.65
C ASN A 151 -10.83 -11.71 4.96
N ARG A 152 -10.56 -11.99 6.25
CA ARG A 152 -10.02 -13.27 6.73
C ARG A 152 -10.93 -14.45 6.38
N GLU A 153 -12.23 -14.31 6.59
CA GLU A 153 -13.21 -15.38 6.35
C GLU A 153 -13.28 -15.71 4.85
N ALA A 154 -13.25 -14.71 3.99
CA ALA A 154 -13.18 -14.91 2.54
C ALA A 154 -11.85 -15.58 2.14
N LEU A 155 -10.74 -15.14 2.72
CA LEU A 155 -9.43 -15.73 2.48
C LEU A 155 -9.40 -17.22 2.85
N VAL A 156 -9.95 -17.59 4.01
CA VAL A 156 -10.00 -18.98 4.48
C VAL A 156 -10.92 -19.81 3.61
N ARG A 157 -12.09 -19.29 3.24
CA ARG A 157 -13.06 -19.99 2.39
C ARG A 157 -12.48 -20.33 1.01
N ASP A 158 -11.79 -19.35 0.41
CA ASP A 158 -11.27 -19.45 -0.96
C ASP A 158 -9.77 -19.78 -0.96
N TRP A 159 -9.31 -20.44 0.11
CA TRP A 159 -7.90 -20.77 0.31
C TRP A 159 -7.38 -21.70 -0.77
N ASP A 160 -6.23 -21.31 -1.34
CA ASP A 160 -5.46 -22.15 -2.24
C ASP A 160 -3.98 -22.05 -1.86
N HIS A 161 -3.35 -23.18 -1.57
CA HIS A 161 -1.95 -23.26 -1.15
C HIS A 161 -0.97 -22.95 -2.29
N ARG A 162 -1.42 -23.03 -3.54
CA ARG A 162 -0.57 -22.75 -4.70
C ARG A 162 -1.38 -22.10 -5.82
N ARG A 163 -0.92 -20.93 -6.27
CA ARG A 163 -1.51 -20.22 -7.41
C ARG A 163 -0.46 -19.95 -8.46
N VAL A 164 -0.85 -20.05 -9.72
CA VAL A 164 0.00 -19.68 -10.86
C VAL A 164 -0.72 -18.55 -11.61
N LEU A 165 -0.04 -17.43 -11.71
CA LEU A 165 -0.51 -16.26 -12.44
C LEU A 165 0.38 -16.05 -13.66
N ARG A 166 -0.19 -15.60 -14.76
CA ARG A 166 0.54 -15.17 -15.94
C ARG A 166 0.08 -13.77 -16.31
N ASN A 167 1.00 -12.87 -16.56
CA ASN A 167 0.68 -11.53 -17.05
C ASN A 167 0.89 -11.42 -18.57
N ASP A 168 0.57 -10.23 -19.12
CA ASP A 168 0.68 -9.96 -20.55
C ASP A 168 2.13 -9.93 -21.09
N GLU A 169 3.13 -9.85 -20.19
CA GLU A 169 4.56 -9.92 -20.54
C GLU A 169 5.11 -11.34 -20.48
N ASP A 170 4.24 -12.36 -20.45
CA ASP A 170 4.58 -13.78 -20.26
C ASP A 170 5.36 -14.09 -18.96
N LEU A 171 5.35 -13.18 -18.01
CA LEU A 171 5.86 -13.44 -16.68
C LEU A 171 4.93 -14.46 -15.99
N VAL A 172 5.50 -15.59 -15.60
CA VAL A 172 4.79 -16.58 -14.78
C VAL A 172 5.16 -16.39 -13.32
N VAL A 173 4.17 -16.16 -12.49
CA VAL A 173 4.32 -16.00 -11.05
C VAL A 173 3.72 -17.20 -10.36
N VAL A 174 4.53 -17.97 -9.65
CA VAL A 174 4.08 -19.04 -8.78
C VAL A 174 4.04 -18.52 -7.35
N GLN A 175 2.87 -18.63 -6.72
CA GLN A 175 2.66 -18.32 -5.32
C GLN A 175 2.51 -19.62 -4.54
N GLU A 176 3.37 -19.85 -3.56
CA GLU A 176 3.22 -20.92 -2.58
C GLU A 176 2.87 -20.27 -1.23
N ARG A 177 1.77 -20.70 -0.63
CA ARG A 177 1.14 -20.00 0.49
C ARG A 177 1.01 -20.91 1.71
N THR A 178 1.24 -20.32 2.87
CA THR A 178 1.03 -20.98 4.17
C THR A 178 0.21 -20.05 5.06
N LEU A 179 -0.99 -20.49 5.44
CA LEU A 179 -1.88 -19.75 6.31
C LEU A 179 -1.82 -20.29 7.74
N ASP A 180 -1.33 -19.50 8.67
CA ASP A 180 -1.45 -19.78 10.10
C ASP A 180 -2.76 -19.22 10.64
N LEU A 181 -3.71 -20.10 10.91
CA LEU A 181 -5.03 -19.73 11.42
C LEU A 181 -5.00 -19.16 12.85
N ARG A 182 -3.96 -19.43 13.65
CA ARG A 182 -3.85 -18.90 15.01
C ARG A 182 -3.47 -17.43 15.01
N THR A 183 -2.53 -17.06 14.13
CA THR A 183 -2.02 -15.69 14.02
C THR A 183 -2.71 -14.90 12.92
N SER A 184 -3.51 -15.60 12.07
CA SER A 184 -4.10 -15.04 10.84
C SER A 184 -3.05 -14.48 9.87
N ARG A 185 -1.83 -15.03 9.89
CA ARG A 185 -0.76 -14.65 8.97
C ARG A 185 -0.78 -15.54 7.73
N ASP A 186 -0.76 -14.91 6.56
CA ASP A 186 -0.61 -15.54 5.27
C ASP A 186 0.81 -15.29 4.75
N LEU A 187 1.64 -16.32 4.81
CA LEU A 187 3.00 -16.28 4.28
C LEU A 187 2.95 -16.71 2.81
N VAL A 188 3.43 -15.86 1.93
CA VAL A 188 3.44 -16.12 0.48
C VAL A 188 4.87 -16.11 -0.03
N HIS A 189 5.29 -17.22 -0.59
CA HIS A 189 6.53 -17.32 -1.34
C HIS A 189 6.24 -17.10 -2.83
N TYR A 190 6.94 -16.14 -3.45
CA TYR A 190 6.79 -15.82 -4.86
C TYR A 190 7.99 -16.36 -5.63
N THR A 191 7.73 -17.16 -6.67
CA THR A 191 8.73 -17.53 -7.67
C THR A 191 8.35 -16.87 -8.99
N LEU A 192 9.24 -16.05 -9.53
CA LEU A 192 9.05 -15.36 -10.80
C LEU A 192 9.86 -16.07 -11.88
N LEU A 193 9.18 -16.49 -12.93
CA LEU A 193 9.79 -17.09 -14.11
C LEU A 193 9.67 -16.11 -15.27
N HIS A 194 10.77 -15.45 -15.61
CA HIS A 194 10.83 -14.49 -16.69
C HIS A 194 10.92 -15.21 -18.05
N PRO A 195 10.40 -14.61 -19.15
CA PRO A 195 10.44 -15.22 -20.48
C PRO A 195 11.86 -15.53 -20.97
N ASP A 196 12.85 -14.80 -20.47
CA ASP A 196 14.27 -14.98 -20.78
C ASP A 196 14.99 -16.04 -19.93
N GLY A 197 14.25 -16.77 -19.09
CA GLY A 197 14.75 -17.88 -18.27
C GLY A 197 15.42 -17.45 -16.95
N ARG A 198 15.24 -16.20 -16.52
CA ARG A 198 15.65 -15.73 -15.19
C ARG A 198 14.59 -16.06 -14.12
#